data_0e33935d339b940670467af34c1786eb
#
_entry.id   0e33935d339b940670467af34c1786eb
#
_cell.length_a   1.000
_cell.length_b   1.000
_cell.length_c   1.000
_cell.angle_alpha   90.00
_cell.angle_beta   90.00
_cell.angle_gamma   90.00
#
_symmetry.space_group_name_H-M   'P 1'
#
loop_
_entity.id
_entity.type
_entity.pdbx_description
1 polymer ?
#
loop_
_entity_poly.entity_id
_entity_poly.type
_entity_poly.pdbx_seq_one_letter_code
_entity_poly.pdbx_strand_id
1 'polypeptide(L)'
;IKLQNDSIKNIDIKWEFEKEFTDELLLIYDLNLDKSFDEKIKIQLGNATEVHELFAHIIWLWSLVASDMKQIGKIADINKWLDNDKKIDENFSYSFNHGIMSTGQYHKTNKPLELVYIIYFLQKVLDNPEIDYVEIIKKGLKDDIEPFEMSFENGTTRKVAMYNILLNLFKPEYYSSIASFNHKEKIVDFFSTQLENNKEKMDD
;
A
#
# COMPACT_ATOMS: atom_id res chain seq x y z
N ILE A 1 7.30 9.31 -8.49
CA ILE A 1 7.46 8.11 -9.33
C ILE A 1 6.76 8.42 -10.64
N LYS A 2 7.52 8.79 -11.70
CA LYS A 2 6.95 8.87 -13.04
C LYS A 2 6.75 7.46 -13.55
N LEU A 3 5.51 7.04 -13.66
CA LEU A 3 5.16 5.87 -14.45
C LEU A 3 5.60 6.14 -15.90
N GLN A 4 6.66 5.46 -16.35
CA GLN A 4 7.13 5.54 -17.73
C GLN A 4 6.27 4.65 -18.64
N ASN A 5 4.98 4.91 -18.68
CA ASN A 5 4.14 4.30 -19.68
C ASN A 5 3.30 5.36 -20.39
N ASP A 6 3.39 5.39 -21.72
CA ASP A 6 2.69 6.36 -22.56
C ASP A 6 1.17 6.24 -22.48
N SER A 7 0.63 5.09 -22.05
CA SER A 7 -0.79 4.86 -21.83
C SER A 7 -1.30 5.36 -20.46
N ILE A 8 -0.42 5.71 -19.54
CA ILE A 8 -0.76 6.28 -18.22
C ILE A 8 -0.33 7.77 -18.16
N LYS A 9 0.02 8.35 -19.31
CA LYS A 9 0.44 9.75 -19.42
C LYS A 9 -0.73 10.70 -19.19
N ASN A 10 -0.45 11.71 -18.38
CA ASN A 10 -1.23 12.94 -18.23
C ASN A 10 -2.63 12.77 -17.63
N ILE A 11 -2.74 11.98 -16.57
CA ILE A 11 -3.86 12.16 -15.67
C ILE A 11 -3.48 13.36 -14.79
N ASP A 12 -4.10 14.51 -15.08
CA ASP A 12 -4.24 15.58 -14.09
C ASP A 12 -5.12 15.02 -12.99
N ILE A 13 -4.49 14.37 -12.03
CA ILE A 13 -5.17 13.66 -10.96
C ILE A 13 -5.70 14.74 -10.00
N LYS A 14 -6.93 15.16 -10.20
CA LYS A 14 -7.70 15.80 -9.14
C LYS A 14 -8.10 14.72 -8.16
N TRP A 15 -7.33 14.59 -7.12
CA TRP A 15 -7.50 13.63 -6.03
C TRP A 15 -8.59 14.13 -5.06
N GLU A 16 -9.82 14.21 -5.48
CA GLU A 16 -10.93 14.37 -4.56
C GLU A 16 -11.59 13.00 -4.36
N PHE A 17 -10.92 12.11 -3.63
CA PHE A 17 -11.68 11.11 -2.90
C PHE A 17 -12.31 11.84 -1.72
N GLU A 18 -13.62 11.97 -1.73
CA GLU A 18 -14.35 12.48 -0.59
C GLU A 18 -14.00 11.62 0.64
N LYS A 19 -13.93 12.24 1.80
CA LYS A 19 -13.63 11.54 3.06
C LYS A 19 -14.56 10.34 3.27
N GLU A 20 -15.82 10.49 2.87
CA GLU A 20 -16.84 9.43 2.86
C GLU A 20 -16.39 8.18 2.11
N PHE A 21 -15.70 8.29 0.98
CA PHE A 21 -15.22 7.14 0.23
C PHE A 21 -14.18 6.31 0.99
N THR A 22 -13.25 6.94 1.69
CA THR A 22 -12.22 6.23 2.46
C THR A 22 -12.80 5.56 3.70
N ASP A 23 -13.74 6.21 4.36
CA ASP A 23 -14.42 5.66 5.52
C ASP A 23 -15.36 4.52 5.11
N GLU A 24 -16.10 4.66 4.02
CA GLU A 24 -16.94 3.60 3.45
C GLU A 24 -16.14 2.39 2.94
N LEU A 25 -14.94 2.56 2.43
CA LEU A 25 -14.07 1.45 2.02
C LEU A 25 -13.72 0.53 3.19
N LEU A 26 -13.53 1.10 4.38
CA LEU A 26 -13.30 0.36 5.61
C LEU A 26 -14.58 -0.31 6.14
N LEU A 27 -15.71 0.39 6.07
CA LEU A 27 -17.04 -0.11 6.48
C LEU A 27 -17.50 -1.31 5.65
N ILE A 28 -17.40 -1.21 4.34
CA ILE A 28 -17.89 -2.24 3.41
C ILE A 28 -17.14 -3.56 3.58
N TYR A 29 -15.92 -3.53 4.07
CA TYR A 29 -15.18 -4.76 4.33
C TYR A 29 -15.88 -5.64 5.38
N ASP A 30 -16.49 -5.05 6.41
CA ASP A 30 -17.11 -5.81 7.50
C ASP A 30 -18.61 -6.08 7.30
N LEU A 31 -19.34 -5.28 6.52
CA LEU A 31 -20.80 -5.25 6.58
C LEU A 31 -21.54 -6.01 5.47
N ASN A 32 -20.86 -6.50 4.42
CA ASN A 32 -21.58 -7.11 3.31
C ASN A 32 -20.84 -8.33 2.75
N LEU A 33 -21.16 -9.50 3.27
CA LEU A 33 -20.53 -10.79 2.88
C LEU A 33 -20.94 -11.27 1.47
N ASP A 34 -22.01 -10.70 0.91
CA ASP A 34 -22.61 -11.22 -0.33
C ASP A 34 -21.90 -10.74 -1.61
N LYS A 35 -21.00 -9.75 -1.52
CA LYS A 35 -20.28 -9.21 -2.67
C LYS A 35 -18.77 -9.31 -2.48
N SER A 36 -18.07 -9.55 -3.57
CA SER A 36 -16.62 -9.50 -3.60
C SER A 36 -16.10 -8.08 -3.34
N PHE A 37 -14.84 -7.95 -2.91
CA PHE A 37 -14.19 -6.65 -2.74
C PHE A 37 -14.29 -5.78 -4.02
N ASP A 38 -13.98 -6.36 -5.18
CA ASP A 38 -14.01 -5.63 -6.45
C ASP A 38 -15.42 -5.12 -6.80
N GLU A 39 -16.48 -5.89 -6.52
CA GLU A 39 -17.86 -5.46 -6.74
C GLU A 39 -18.26 -4.30 -5.84
N LYS A 40 -17.85 -4.35 -4.57
CA LYS A 40 -18.10 -3.27 -3.61
C LYS A 40 -17.45 -1.97 -4.05
N ILE A 41 -16.17 -2.03 -4.45
CA ILE A 41 -15.44 -0.85 -4.94
C ILE A 41 -16.08 -0.28 -6.20
N LYS A 42 -16.47 -1.11 -7.16
CA LYS A 42 -17.16 -0.64 -8.38
C LYS A 42 -18.42 0.13 -8.07
N ILE A 43 -19.20 -0.31 -7.09
CA ILE A 43 -20.41 0.39 -6.66
C ILE A 43 -20.07 1.76 -6.07
N GLN A 44 -19.03 1.85 -5.25
CA GLN A 44 -18.60 3.10 -4.62
C GLN A 44 -18.00 4.09 -5.61
N LEU A 45 -17.14 3.62 -6.51
CA LEU A 45 -16.53 4.48 -7.55
C LEU A 45 -17.56 4.99 -8.57
N GLY A 46 -18.72 4.33 -8.68
CA GLY A 46 -19.74 4.70 -9.65
C GLY A 46 -19.23 4.54 -11.09
N ASN A 47 -19.58 5.50 -11.95
CA ASN A 47 -19.25 5.47 -13.38
C ASN A 47 -18.18 6.50 -13.80
N ALA A 48 -17.51 7.13 -12.86
CA ALA A 48 -16.50 8.15 -13.16
C ALA A 48 -15.18 7.49 -13.60
N THR A 49 -14.86 7.53 -14.89
CA THR A 49 -13.70 6.90 -15.50
C THR A 49 -12.39 7.36 -14.85
N GLU A 50 -12.26 8.66 -14.54
CA GLU A 50 -11.06 9.23 -13.93
C GLU A 50 -10.79 8.62 -12.53
N VAL A 51 -11.87 8.36 -11.78
CA VAL A 51 -11.76 7.74 -10.45
C VAL A 51 -11.35 6.27 -10.56
N HIS A 52 -11.83 5.55 -11.55
CA HIS A 52 -11.40 4.18 -11.85
C HIS A 52 -9.92 4.13 -12.24
N GLU A 53 -9.45 5.03 -13.09
CA GLU A 53 -8.04 5.12 -13.47
C GLU A 53 -7.15 5.41 -12.26
N LEU A 54 -7.59 6.34 -11.41
CA LEU A 54 -6.90 6.63 -10.16
C LEU A 54 -6.80 5.38 -9.27
N PHE A 55 -7.89 4.65 -9.13
CA PHE A 55 -7.90 3.42 -8.36
C PHE A 55 -6.97 2.35 -8.98
N ALA A 56 -6.88 2.27 -10.31
CA ALA A 56 -5.91 1.43 -11.00
C ALA A 56 -4.45 1.76 -10.60
N HIS A 57 -4.11 3.05 -10.44
CA HIS A 57 -2.78 3.47 -9.98
C HIS A 57 -2.53 3.10 -8.52
N ILE A 58 -3.54 3.16 -7.67
CA ILE A 58 -3.44 2.72 -6.27
C ILE A 58 -3.21 1.21 -6.21
N ILE A 59 -3.94 0.41 -6.99
CA ILE A 59 -3.72 -1.03 -7.13
C ILE A 59 -2.31 -1.34 -7.66
N TRP A 60 -1.84 -0.56 -8.64
CA TRP A 60 -0.48 -0.69 -9.16
C TRP A 60 0.56 -0.47 -8.06
N LEU A 61 0.47 0.63 -7.29
CA LEU A 61 1.41 0.94 -6.21
C LEU A 61 1.39 -0.15 -5.12
N TRP A 62 0.20 -0.63 -4.76
CA TRP A 62 0.03 -1.71 -3.80
C TRP A 62 0.70 -3.02 -4.26
N SER A 63 0.59 -3.37 -5.54
CA SER A 63 1.10 -4.62 -6.09
C SER A 63 2.56 -4.56 -6.55
N LEU A 64 3.07 -3.35 -6.90
CA LEU A 64 4.40 -3.14 -7.48
C LEU A 64 5.51 -3.81 -6.68
N VAL A 65 5.46 -3.63 -5.37
CA VAL A 65 6.53 -4.06 -4.46
C VAL A 65 6.54 -5.56 -4.16
N ALA A 66 5.42 -6.24 -4.40
CA ALA A 66 5.26 -7.65 -4.06
C ALA A 66 6.01 -8.57 -5.04
N SER A 67 7.06 -9.24 -4.55
CA SER A 67 7.81 -10.26 -5.30
C SER A 67 7.10 -11.62 -5.34
N ASP A 68 6.15 -11.84 -4.44
CA ASP A 68 5.37 -13.07 -4.29
C ASP A 68 4.00 -13.01 -5.03
N MET A 69 3.80 -11.96 -5.86
CA MET A 69 2.70 -11.85 -6.80
C MET A 69 3.20 -11.99 -8.24
N LYS A 70 2.54 -12.86 -9.01
CA LYS A 70 2.89 -13.06 -10.42
C LYS A 70 2.49 -11.84 -11.25
N GLN A 71 3.29 -11.51 -12.26
CA GLN A 71 3.04 -10.42 -13.22
C GLN A 71 1.62 -10.43 -13.78
N ILE A 72 1.17 -11.56 -14.29
CA ILE A 72 -0.16 -11.70 -14.89
C ILE A 72 -1.28 -11.33 -13.88
N GLY A 73 -1.10 -11.70 -12.61
CA GLY A 73 -2.05 -11.34 -11.55
C GLY A 73 -2.07 -9.84 -11.26
N LYS A 74 -0.89 -9.19 -11.22
CA LYS A 74 -0.78 -7.74 -11.01
C LYS A 74 -1.46 -6.97 -12.15
N ILE A 75 -1.16 -7.34 -13.40
CA ILE A 75 -1.74 -6.71 -14.60
C ILE A 75 -3.26 -6.93 -14.63
N ALA A 76 -3.72 -8.16 -14.35
CA ALA A 76 -5.15 -8.47 -14.31
C ALA A 76 -5.90 -7.63 -13.27
N ASP A 77 -5.33 -7.46 -12.08
CA ASP A 77 -5.92 -6.63 -11.01
C ASP A 77 -6.01 -5.15 -11.40
N ILE A 78 -5.00 -4.61 -12.06
CA ILE A 78 -5.00 -3.22 -12.55
C ILE A 78 -6.01 -3.05 -13.69
N ASN A 79 -6.00 -3.96 -14.65
CA ASN A 79 -6.85 -3.90 -15.83
C ASN A 79 -8.36 -4.02 -15.55
N LYS A 80 -8.75 -4.47 -14.36
CA LYS A 80 -10.16 -4.45 -13.92
C LYS A 80 -10.73 -3.04 -13.82
N TRP A 81 -9.88 -2.04 -13.65
CA TRP A 81 -10.21 -0.65 -13.38
C TRP A 81 -9.96 0.28 -14.57
N LEU A 82 -9.38 -0.22 -15.65
CA LEU A 82 -9.05 0.54 -16.84
C LEU A 82 -10.03 0.24 -17.98
N ASP A 83 -10.35 1.27 -18.77
CA ASP A 83 -11.05 1.12 -20.02
C ASP A 83 -10.25 0.28 -21.02
N ASN A 84 -10.93 -0.31 -22.01
CA ASN A 84 -10.32 -1.28 -22.92
C ASN A 84 -9.12 -0.73 -23.72
N ASP A 85 -9.15 0.54 -24.08
CA ASP A 85 -8.08 1.26 -24.81
C ASP A 85 -6.89 1.64 -23.94
N LYS A 86 -7.05 1.59 -22.61
CA LYS A 86 -6.02 1.92 -21.60
C LYS A 86 -5.42 0.69 -20.91
N LYS A 87 -5.91 -0.51 -21.22
CA LYS A 87 -5.44 -1.74 -20.60
C LYS A 87 -3.95 -1.97 -20.87
N ILE A 88 -3.26 -2.42 -19.83
CA ILE A 88 -1.86 -2.81 -19.90
C ILE A 88 -1.76 -4.15 -20.62
N ASP A 89 -0.91 -4.24 -21.67
CA ASP A 89 -0.60 -5.48 -22.35
C ASP A 89 0.22 -6.40 -21.44
N GLU A 90 -0.08 -7.70 -21.46
CA GLU A 90 0.66 -8.73 -20.72
C GLU A 90 2.15 -8.80 -21.10
N ASN A 91 2.50 -8.40 -22.33
CA ASN A 91 3.87 -8.29 -22.79
C ASN A 91 4.61 -7.05 -22.28
N PHE A 92 3.90 -6.13 -21.67
CA PHE A 92 4.45 -4.89 -21.12
C PHE A 92 4.97 -5.14 -19.70
N SER A 93 6.24 -5.55 -19.59
CA SER A 93 6.43 -6.49 -18.52
C SER A 93 7.48 -6.23 -17.46
N TYR A 94 8.54 -5.50 -17.77
CA TYR A 94 9.72 -5.58 -16.89
C TYR A 94 9.43 -5.07 -15.46
N SER A 95 8.62 -4.02 -15.32
CA SER A 95 8.28 -3.43 -14.02
C SER A 95 7.35 -4.30 -13.16
N PHE A 96 6.68 -5.29 -13.75
CA PHE A 96 5.76 -6.17 -13.02
C PHE A 96 6.35 -7.53 -12.69
N ASN A 97 7.44 -7.94 -13.35
CA ASN A 97 8.05 -9.26 -13.18
C ASN A 97 8.69 -9.46 -11.81
N HIS A 98 9.18 -8.39 -11.21
CA HIS A 98 9.94 -8.43 -9.97
C HIS A 98 9.37 -7.44 -8.97
N GLY A 99 9.21 -7.86 -7.73
CA GLY A 99 8.98 -6.99 -6.59
C GLY A 99 10.27 -6.84 -5.79
N ILE A 100 10.29 -5.89 -4.88
CA ILE A 100 11.44 -5.60 -4.01
C ILE A 100 11.38 -6.36 -2.68
N MET A 101 10.21 -6.91 -2.32
CA MET A 101 10.03 -7.64 -1.07
C MET A 101 8.95 -8.71 -1.16
N SER A 102 9.07 -9.74 -0.33
CA SER A 102 7.98 -10.70 -0.12
C SER A 102 7.00 -10.10 0.88
N THR A 103 5.80 -9.76 0.41
CA THR A 103 4.78 -9.13 1.23
C THR A 103 3.97 -10.13 2.06
N GLY A 104 3.96 -11.39 1.62
CA GLY A 104 3.29 -12.49 2.31
C GLY A 104 1.77 -12.42 2.26
N GLN A 105 1.13 -13.35 2.97
CA GLN A 105 -0.32 -13.48 2.99
C GLN A 105 -1.00 -12.30 3.69
N TYR A 106 -0.37 -11.73 4.73
CA TYR A 106 -0.95 -10.63 5.50
C TYR A 106 -1.28 -9.41 4.63
N HIS A 107 -0.37 -8.97 3.80
CA HIS A 107 -0.56 -7.85 2.87
C HIS A 107 -1.73 -8.11 1.90
N LYS A 108 -1.83 -9.34 1.40
CA LYS A 108 -2.90 -9.74 0.47
C LYS A 108 -4.28 -9.80 1.14
N THR A 109 -4.35 -10.35 2.36
CA THR A 109 -5.62 -10.45 3.10
C THR A 109 -6.11 -9.12 3.66
N ASN A 110 -5.21 -8.18 3.93
CA ASN A 110 -5.55 -6.84 4.39
C ASN A 110 -5.57 -5.79 3.27
N LYS A 111 -5.73 -6.22 2.01
CA LYS A 111 -5.76 -5.34 0.83
C LYS A 111 -6.60 -4.07 1.02
N PRO A 112 -7.83 -4.10 1.56
CA PRO A 112 -8.61 -2.88 1.78
C PRO A 112 -7.91 -1.85 2.66
N LEU A 113 -7.34 -2.28 3.80
CA LEU A 113 -6.59 -1.40 4.70
C LEU A 113 -5.33 -0.82 4.05
N GLU A 114 -4.59 -1.65 3.33
CA GLU A 114 -3.39 -1.25 2.61
C GLU A 114 -3.72 -0.19 1.54
N LEU A 115 -4.83 -0.36 0.82
CA LEU A 115 -5.28 0.61 -0.19
C LEU A 115 -5.73 1.93 0.45
N VAL A 116 -6.50 1.89 1.53
CA VAL A 116 -6.90 3.10 2.27
C VAL A 116 -5.67 3.83 2.78
N TYR A 117 -4.66 3.10 3.28
CA TYR A 117 -3.40 3.71 3.71
C TYR A 117 -2.72 4.46 2.57
N ILE A 118 -2.66 3.88 1.37
CA ILE A 118 -2.12 4.54 0.18
C ILE A 118 -2.92 5.81 -0.15
N ILE A 119 -4.25 5.74 -0.11
CA ILE A 119 -5.12 6.89 -0.40
C ILE A 119 -4.83 8.05 0.57
N TYR A 120 -4.81 7.78 1.87
CA TYR A 120 -4.47 8.81 2.87
C TYR A 120 -3.07 9.37 2.67
N PHE A 121 -2.10 8.50 2.38
CA PHE A 121 -0.73 8.96 2.09
C PHE A 121 -0.72 9.93 0.90
N LEU A 122 -1.39 9.60 -0.18
CA LEU A 122 -1.46 10.43 -1.37
C LEU A 122 -2.18 11.76 -1.10
N GLN A 123 -3.27 11.75 -0.34
CA GLN A 123 -3.95 12.98 0.10
C GLN A 123 -3.00 13.88 0.92
N LYS A 124 -2.28 13.32 1.89
CA LYS A 124 -1.30 14.08 2.68
C LYS A 124 -0.15 14.64 1.84
N VAL A 125 0.30 13.92 0.81
CA VAL A 125 1.31 14.41 -0.14
C VAL A 125 0.80 15.61 -0.92
N LEU A 126 -0.45 15.58 -1.37
CA LEU A 126 -1.07 16.67 -2.10
C LEU A 126 -1.29 17.91 -1.23
N ASP A 127 -1.74 17.71 -0.01
CA ASP A 127 -1.95 18.79 0.97
C ASP A 127 -0.62 19.45 1.41
N ASN A 128 0.51 18.73 1.26
CA ASN A 128 1.82 19.14 1.75
C ASN A 128 2.92 18.87 0.72
N PRO A 129 2.89 19.50 -0.45
CA PRO A 129 3.78 19.17 -1.57
C PRO A 129 5.27 19.42 -1.29
N GLU A 130 5.60 20.25 -0.31
CA GLU A 130 6.97 20.63 0.06
C GLU A 130 7.56 19.70 1.14
N ILE A 131 6.77 18.81 1.74
CA ILE A 131 7.25 17.90 2.80
C ILE A 131 7.83 16.64 2.20
N ASP A 132 8.94 16.15 2.75
CA ASP A 132 9.53 14.85 2.39
C ASP A 132 8.54 13.71 2.65
N TYR A 133 8.37 12.81 1.69
CA TYR A 133 7.41 11.70 1.77
C TYR A 133 7.62 10.80 2.98
N VAL A 134 8.88 10.58 3.38
CA VAL A 134 9.21 9.79 4.58
C VAL A 134 8.76 10.50 5.85
N GLU A 135 8.86 11.84 5.87
CA GLU A 135 8.37 12.62 6.99
C GLU A 135 6.85 12.52 7.12
N ILE A 136 6.12 12.60 6.00
CA ILE A 136 4.66 12.38 5.98
C ILE A 136 4.32 11.00 6.55
N ILE A 137 4.99 9.95 6.08
CA ILE A 137 4.73 8.57 6.53
C ILE A 137 4.98 8.44 8.04
N LYS A 138 6.08 9.01 8.55
CA LYS A 138 6.47 8.91 9.96
C LYS A 138 5.61 9.73 10.91
N LYS A 139 5.09 10.87 10.48
CA LYS A 139 4.17 11.68 11.28
C LYS A 139 2.79 11.03 11.43
N GLY A 140 2.48 10.07 10.57
CA GLY A 140 1.18 9.43 10.51
C GLY A 140 0.21 10.10 9.56
N LEU A 141 -0.73 9.31 9.10
CA LEU A 141 -1.72 9.70 8.11
C LEU A 141 -3.03 10.18 8.75
N LYS A 142 -3.25 9.80 10.01
CA LYS A 142 -4.36 10.26 10.85
C LYS A 142 -3.82 10.74 12.20
N ASP A 143 -4.46 11.79 12.73
CA ASP A 143 -4.20 12.25 14.09
C ASP A 143 -4.68 11.18 15.08
N ASP A 144 -4.02 11.09 16.23
CA ASP A 144 -4.33 10.17 17.34
C ASP A 144 -4.19 8.66 17.05
N ILE A 145 -3.57 8.28 15.92
CA ILE A 145 -3.28 6.88 15.57
C ILE A 145 -1.79 6.73 15.28
N GLU A 146 -1.21 5.60 15.70
CA GLU A 146 0.18 5.28 15.36
C GLU A 146 0.37 5.31 13.83
N PRO A 147 1.51 5.82 13.32
CA PRO A 147 1.76 6.02 11.88
C PRO A 147 1.55 4.78 11.02
N PHE A 148 1.67 3.62 11.61
CA PHE A 148 1.58 2.31 10.96
C PHE A 148 0.28 1.56 11.27
N GLU A 149 -0.70 2.21 11.90
CA GLU A 149 -1.97 1.59 12.28
C GLU A 149 -3.15 2.20 11.53
N MET A 150 -4.14 1.39 11.26
CA MET A 150 -5.44 1.78 10.74
C MET A 150 -6.53 1.22 11.64
N SER A 151 -7.51 2.04 11.98
CA SER A 151 -8.64 1.68 12.82
C SER A 151 -9.88 1.39 11.98
N PHE A 152 -10.63 0.38 12.37
CA PHE A 152 -11.99 0.15 11.91
C PHE A 152 -13.00 0.89 12.81
N GLU A 153 -14.22 1.09 12.33
CA GLU A 153 -15.29 1.72 13.12
C GLU A 153 -15.63 0.96 14.41
N ASN A 154 -15.45 -0.36 14.41
CA ASN A 154 -15.63 -1.18 15.62
C ASN A 154 -14.51 -1.00 16.67
N GLY A 155 -13.59 -0.04 16.47
CA GLY A 155 -12.49 0.26 17.37
C GLY A 155 -11.31 -0.71 17.27
N THR A 156 -11.34 -1.71 16.37
CA THR A 156 -10.20 -2.61 16.14
C THR A 156 -9.14 -1.89 15.33
N THR A 157 -7.87 -1.93 15.79
CA THR A 157 -6.72 -1.41 15.03
C THR A 157 -5.90 -2.55 14.42
N ARG A 158 -5.31 -2.31 13.27
CA ARG A 158 -4.37 -3.24 12.62
C ARG A 158 -3.16 -2.51 12.07
N LYS A 159 -1.99 -3.11 12.25
CA LYS A 159 -0.75 -2.64 11.61
C LYS A 159 -0.87 -2.81 10.10
N VAL A 160 -0.36 -1.82 9.35
CA VAL A 160 -0.43 -1.77 7.89
C VAL A 160 0.96 -1.94 7.31
N ALA A 161 1.16 -2.98 6.50
CA ALA A 161 2.47 -3.29 5.91
C ALA A 161 2.95 -2.18 4.96
N MET A 162 2.03 -1.43 4.33
CA MET A 162 2.33 -0.30 3.45
C MET A 162 3.20 0.76 4.12
N TYR A 163 3.11 0.95 5.42
CA TYR A 163 4.05 1.81 6.16
C TYR A 163 5.51 1.44 5.90
N ASN A 164 5.86 0.18 6.14
CA ASN A 164 7.21 -0.33 5.92
C ASN A 164 7.60 -0.33 4.44
N ILE A 165 6.65 -0.65 3.58
CA ILE A 165 6.82 -0.72 2.13
C ILE A 165 7.15 0.66 1.57
N LEU A 166 6.38 1.68 1.91
CA LEU A 166 6.61 3.05 1.43
C LEU A 166 7.92 3.62 1.96
N LEU A 167 8.25 3.38 3.22
CA LEU A 167 9.54 3.80 3.77
C LEU A 167 10.72 3.22 2.97
N ASN A 168 10.69 1.92 2.69
CA ASN A 168 11.73 1.28 1.86
C ASN A 168 11.71 1.78 0.41
N LEU A 169 10.53 2.01 -0.16
CA LEU A 169 10.40 2.48 -1.54
C LEU A 169 11.03 3.87 -1.74
N PHE A 170 10.86 4.77 -0.76
CA PHE A 170 11.38 6.13 -0.85
C PHE A 170 12.83 6.29 -0.40
N LYS A 171 13.26 5.48 0.59
CA LYS A 171 14.64 5.53 1.11
C LYS A 171 15.18 4.12 1.40
N PRO A 172 15.44 3.32 0.35
CA PRO A 172 15.89 1.92 0.50
C PRO A 172 17.22 1.77 1.23
N GLU A 173 18.06 2.81 1.23
CA GLU A 173 19.34 2.84 1.94
C GLU A 173 19.20 2.93 3.45
N TYR A 174 18.03 3.35 3.98
CA TYR A 174 17.77 3.48 5.42
C TYR A 174 16.77 2.46 5.95
N TYR A 175 15.89 1.95 5.09
CA TYR A 175 14.80 1.06 5.51
C TYR A 175 14.89 -0.29 4.82
N SER A 176 14.82 -1.35 5.63
CA SER A 176 14.90 -2.72 5.13
C SER A 176 13.71 -3.08 4.23
N SER A 177 13.94 -3.96 3.25
CA SER A 177 12.91 -4.54 2.39
C SER A 177 12.06 -5.62 3.09
N ILE A 178 11.70 -5.40 4.36
CA ILE A 178 10.88 -6.29 5.17
C ILE A 178 9.56 -5.60 5.47
N ALA A 179 8.48 -6.07 4.86
CA ALA A 179 7.13 -5.52 5.05
C ALA A 179 6.54 -5.87 6.42
N SER A 180 6.79 -7.07 6.91
CA SER A 180 6.19 -7.62 8.13
C SER A 180 6.81 -7.03 9.41
N PHE A 181 5.96 -6.43 10.26
CA PHE A 181 6.34 -5.99 11.60
C PHE A 181 6.85 -7.15 12.46
N ASN A 182 6.13 -8.26 12.49
CA ASN A 182 6.53 -9.43 13.27
C ASN A 182 7.91 -9.98 12.87
N HIS A 183 8.27 -9.90 11.58
CA HIS A 183 9.61 -10.31 11.15
C HIS A 183 10.67 -9.32 11.60
N LYS A 184 10.41 -8.02 11.56
CA LYS A 184 11.33 -7.01 12.08
C LYS A 184 11.54 -7.17 13.58
N GLU A 185 10.47 -7.35 14.35
CA GLU A 185 10.53 -7.58 15.79
C GLU A 185 11.40 -8.80 16.11
N LYS A 186 11.15 -9.95 15.49
CA LYS A 186 11.96 -11.17 15.68
C LYS A 186 13.44 -10.98 15.36
N ILE A 187 13.76 -10.20 14.33
CA ILE A 187 15.16 -9.89 13.97
C ILE A 187 15.79 -9.04 15.08
N VAL A 188 15.12 -8.02 15.54
CA VAL A 188 15.60 -7.14 16.60
C VAL A 188 15.82 -7.96 17.88
N ASP A 189 14.85 -8.76 18.30
CA ASP A 189 14.94 -9.60 19.50
C ASP A 189 16.11 -10.59 19.42
N PHE A 190 16.28 -11.24 18.27
CA PHE A 190 17.38 -12.18 18.05
C PHE A 190 18.75 -11.50 18.21
N PHE A 191 18.96 -10.36 17.54
CA PHE A 191 20.24 -9.67 17.59
C PHE A 191 20.49 -9.00 18.95
N SER A 192 19.45 -8.48 19.61
CA SER A 192 19.58 -7.95 20.97
C SER A 192 20.05 -9.02 21.95
N THR A 193 19.43 -10.19 21.91
CA THR A 193 19.81 -11.34 22.75
C THR A 193 21.25 -11.80 22.47
N GLN A 194 21.68 -11.83 21.20
CA GLN A 194 23.06 -12.19 20.85
C GLN A 194 24.07 -11.15 21.32
N LEU A 195 23.73 -9.87 21.29
CA LEU A 195 24.58 -8.80 21.78
C LEU A 195 24.74 -8.85 23.30
N GLU A 196 23.67 -9.13 24.05
CA GLU A 196 23.72 -9.32 25.52
C GLU A 196 24.58 -10.52 25.89
N ASN A 197 24.35 -11.68 25.26
CA ASN A 197 25.15 -12.90 25.50
C ASN A 197 26.65 -12.73 25.17
N ASN A 198 26.98 -11.87 24.20
CA ASN A 198 28.38 -11.60 23.86
C ASN A 198 29.03 -10.60 24.83
N LYS A 199 28.26 -9.65 25.38
CA LYS A 199 28.78 -8.76 26.44
C LYS A 199 29.14 -9.53 27.69
N GLU A 200 28.25 -10.42 28.16
CA GLU A 200 28.53 -11.28 29.33
C GLU A 200 29.81 -12.13 29.16
N LYS A 201 30.12 -12.60 27.95
CA LYS A 201 31.31 -13.36 27.63
C LYS A 201 32.60 -12.53 27.52
N MET A 202 32.47 -11.22 27.37
CA MET A 202 33.64 -10.30 27.31
C MET A 202 34.00 -9.75 28.67
N ASP A 203 33.10 -9.86 29.66
CA ASP A 203 33.31 -9.40 31.04
C ASP A 203 33.83 -10.52 31.97
N ASP A 204 33.94 -11.78 31.49
CA ASP A 204 34.61 -12.93 32.12
C ASP A 204 36.05 -13.09 31.58
#